data_cc85e54fa9fd5d7d771b7a6c0e91a590
#
_entry.id   cc85e54fa9fd5d7d771b7a6c0e91a590
#
_cell.length_a   1.000
_cell.length_b   1.000
_cell.length_c   1.000
_cell.angle_alpha   90.00
_cell.angle_beta   90.00
_cell.angle_gamma   90.00
#
_symmetry.space_group_name_H-M   'P 1'
#
loop_
_entity.id
_entity.type
_entity.pdbx_description
1 polymer ?
#
loop_
_entity_poly.entity_id
_entity_poly.type
_entity_poly.pdbx_seq_one_letter_code
_entity_poly.pdbx_strand_id
1 'polypeptide(L)'
;MTMPQPTRRGLLLSLLAPGLVQAQPVTRVVYPEHEAFHDPQLPYMLDVLRLALAQAPTAYEVHANGTAMTQGRGLRELEFGRGDINLLWSMTSRERERTLLAVRIPLDRGILGWRLLLVRAADLERFARVRSLDQLRRLQAGQMHDWPDTEILRHNGLPVGTASMYEKLFQMLARQRIDYFPRSVMEIEDELQRYGRTLDLAIAPRLMLRYPTANYFFVSPRFPQLAEDLRLGLEKAVAERSFQALFAQHFRALLQRLDIPHREVLKLDNPLLTPETPLQRHELWADPGNPF
;
A
#
# COMPACT_ATOMS: atom_id res chain seq x y z
N MET A 1 -62.16 -50.72 -54.33
CA MET A 1 -61.36 -49.53 -54.79
C MET A 1 -61.30 -48.54 -53.64
N THR A 2 -60.30 -48.67 -52.82
CA THR A 2 -60.10 -47.90 -51.55
C THR A 2 -58.90 -47.01 -51.70
N MET A 3 -59.09 -45.70 -51.61
CA MET A 3 -58.06 -44.69 -51.65
C MET A 3 -57.30 -44.57 -50.29
N PRO A 4 -56.00 -44.37 -50.23
CA PRO A 4 -55.30 -44.15 -49.01
C PRO A 4 -55.32 -42.65 -48.59
N GLN A 5 -55.48 -42.42 -47.29
CA GLN A 5 -55.42 -41.09 -46.67
C GLN A 5 -53.94 -40.61 -46.44
N PRO A 6 -53.66 -39.31 -46.53
CA PRO A 6 -52.31 -38.79 -46.28
C PRO A 6 -52.04 -38.56 -44.80
N THR A 7 -50.95 -39.09 -44.31
CA THR A 7 -50.40 -38.87 -42.98
C THR A 7 -49.82 -37.45 -42.85
N ARG A 8 -50.38 -36.66 -41.88
CA ARG A 8 -49.86 -35.35 -41.44
C ARG A 8 -48.60 -35.57 -40.60
N ARG A 9 -47.44 -35.25 -41.14
CA ARG A 9 -46.21 -35.07 -40.36
C ARG A 9 -46.30 -33.73 -39.63
N GLY A 10 -46.44 -33.77 -38.29
CA GLY A 10 -46.32 -32.60 -37.46
C GLY A 10 -44.88 -32.15 -37.33
N LEU A 11 -44.53 -30.94 -37.79
CA LEU A 11 -43.28 -30.26 -37.55
C LEU A 11 -43.29 -29.69 -36.11
N LEU A 12 -42.49 -30.29 -35.21
CA LEU A 12 -42.21 -29.70 -33.89
C LEU A 12 -41.17 -28.60 -34.06
N LEU A 13 -41.60 -27.35 -34.06
CA LEU A 13 -40.68 -26.19 -33.92
C LEU A 13 -40.28 -26.10 -32.43
N SER A 14 -39.04 -26.47 -32.11
CA SER A 14 -38.43 -26.18 -30.84
C SER A 14 -38.11 -24.67 -30.74
N LEU A 15 -38.93 -23.94 -30.00
CA LEU A 15 -38.63 -22.57 -29.58
C LEU A 15 -37.48 -22.59 -28.56
N LEU A 16 -36.27 -22.27 -29.02
CA LEU A 16 -35.17 -21.89 -28.15
C LEU A 16 -35.51 -20.53 -27.51
N ALA A 17 -35.93 -20.55 -26.25
CA ALA A 17 -36.07 -19.35 -25.46
C ALA A 17 -34.67 -18.73 -25.26
N PRO A 18 -34.45 -17.44 -25.58
CA PRO A 18 -33.19 -16.77 -25.21
C PRO A 18 -33.11 -16.76 -23.69
N GLY A 19 -32.06 -17.42 -23.16
CA GLY A 19 -31.72 -17.35 -21.74
C GLY A 19 -31.48 -15.89 -21.38
N LEU A 20 -32.32 -15.35 -20.50
CA LEU A 20 -32.07 -14.06 -19.85
C LEU A 20 -30.77 -14.18 -19.09
N VAL A 21 -29.68 -13.62 -19.64
CA VAL A 21 -28.44 -13.38 -18.89
C VAL A 21 -28.80 -12.35 -17.82
N GLN A 22 -29.07 -12.82 -16.63
CA GLN A 22 -29.32 -11.98 -15.47
C GLN A 22 -28.01 -11.26 -15.18
N ALA A 23 -27.94 -9.95 -15.44
CA ALA A 23 -26.79 -9.14 -15.10
C ALA A 23 -26.55 -9.28 -13.58
N GLN A 24 -25.39 -9.84 -13.20
CA GLN A 24 -25.04 -9.94 -11.80
C GLN A 24 -24.94 -8.53 -11.22
N PRO A 25 -25.45 -8.29 -10.00
CA PRO A 25 -25.33 -6.99 -9.37
C PRO A 25 -23.84 -6.62 -9.21
N VAL A 26 -23.46 -5.47 -9.76
CA VAL A 26 -22.12 -4.97 -9.64
C VAL A 26 -21.90 -4.48 -8.21
N THR A 27 -20.89 -5.02 -7.53
CA THR A 27 -20.54 -4.62 -6.17
C THR A 27 -19.55 -3.45 -6.21
N ARG A 28 -19.83 -2.38 -5.47
CA ARG A 28 -18.96 -1.21 -5.39
C ARG A 28 -17.85 -1.42 -4.37
N VAL A 29 -16.63 -1.18 -4.79
CA VAL A 29 -15.45 -1.03 -3.92
C VAL A 29 -15.16 0.46 -3.77
N VAL A 30 -15.31 0.98 -2.56
CA VAL A 30 -15.17 2.40 -2.27
C VAL A 30 -14.03 2.62 -1.31
N TYR A 31 -13.02 3.39 -1.75
CA TYR A 31 -11.85 3.76 -0.96
C TYR A 31 -11.87 5.26 -0.59
N PRO A 32 -11.21 5.68 0.51
CA PRO A 32 -11.14 7.09 0.89
C PRO A 32 -10.18 7.87 -0.02
N GLU A 33 -10.49 9.12 -0.30
CA GLU A 33 -9.49 10.04 -0.83
C GLU A 33 -8.46 10.36 0.24
N HIS A 34 -7.18 10.44 -0.17
CA HIS A 34 -6.11 10.82 0.75
C HIS A 34 -6.18 12.31 1.08
N GLU A 35 -5.89 12.68 2.34
CA GLU A 35 -5.91 14.07 2.79
C GLU A 35 -4.86 14.95 2.07
N ALA A 36 -3.72 14.36 1.68
CA ALA A 36 -2.74 15.04 0.87
C ALA A 36 -3.25 15.21 -0.57
N PHE A 37 -3.04 16.38 -1.13
CA PHE A 37 -3.47 16.75 -2.49
C PHE A 37 -2.98 15.80 -3.60
N HIS A 38 -1.91 15.06 -3.33
CA HIS A 38 -1.35 14.05 -4.22
C HIS A 38 -0.81 12.88 -3.40
N ASP A 39 -1.33 11.68 -3.66
CA ASP A 39 -0.80 10.43 -3.13
C ASP A 39 0.00 9.72 -4.23
N PRO A 40 1.35 9.70 -4.17
CA PRO A 40 2.18 9.07 -5.19
C PRO A 40 1.99 7.56 -5.28
N GLN A 41 1.42 6.93 -4.24
CA GLN A 41 1.16 5.50 -4.21
C GLN A 41 -0.17 5.13 -4.88
N LEU A 42 -1.11 6.06 -5.00
CA LEU A 42 -2.48 5.81 -5.47
C LEU A 42 -2.55 5.07 -6.82
N PRO A 43 -1.80 5.46 -7.89
CA PRO A 43 -1.87 4.75 -9.16
C PRO A 43 -1.51 3.27 -9.01
N TYR A 44 -0.43 2.96 -8.28
CA TYR A 44 0.00 1.59 -8.03
C TYR A 44 -1.03 0.80 -7.22
N MET A 45 -1.55 1.38 -6.12
CA MET A 45 -2.53 0.71 -5.27
C MET A 45 -3.83 0.39 -6.02
N LEU A 46 -4.27 1.29 -6.91
CA LEU A 46 -5.43 1.04 -7.77
C LEU A 46 -5.16 -0.05 -8.81
N ASP A 47 -3.98 -0.11 -9.37
CA ASP A 47 -3.63 -1.16 -10.34
C ASP A 47 -3.53 -2.53 -9.66
N VAL A 48 -2.98 -2.61 -8.44
CA VAL A 48 -3.00 -3.85 -7.63
C VAL A 48 -4.42 -4.25 -7.27
N LEU A 49 -5.28 -3.29 -6.89
CA LEU A 49 -6.70 -3.55 -6.61
C LEU A 49 -7.43 -4.10 -7.83
N ARG A 50 -7.25 -3.47 -8.99
CA ARG A 50 -7.84 -3.94 -10.26
C ARG A 50 -7.31 -5.32 -10.65
N LEU A 51 -6.01 -5.56 -10.49
CA LEU A 51 -5.39 -6.87 -10.77
C LEU A 51 -6.02 -7.97 -9.92
N ALA A 52 -6.24 -7.72 -8.62
CA ALA A 52 -6.90 -8.66 -7.73
C ALA A 52 -8.35 -8.91 -8.12
N LEU A 53 -9.13 -7.85 -8.34
CA LEU A 53 -10.56 -7.93 -8.63
C LEU A 53 -10.86 -8.52 -10.02
N ALA A 54 -9.93 -8.40 -10.99
CA ALA A 54 -10.08 -9.00 -12.32
C ALA A 54 -10.18 -10.53 -12.29
N GLN A 55 -9.76 -11.17 -11.20
CA GLN A 55 -9.84 -12.61 -11.00
C GLN A 55 -11.08 -13.04 -10.18
N ALA A 56 -11.85 -12.09 -9.67
CA ALA A 56 -13.03 -12.36 -8.84
C ALA A 56 -14.19 -12.89 -9.68
N PRO A 57 -15.03 -13.80 -9.13
CA PRO A 57 -16.25 -14.25 -9.80
C PRO A 57 -17.33 -13.15 -9.84
N THR A 58 -17.24 -12.17 -8.95
CA THR A 58 -18.16 -11.04 -8.85
C THR A 58 -17.62 -9.84 -9.64
N ALA A 59 -18.50 -9.14 -10.36
CA ALA A 59 -18.11 -7.88 -11.00
C ALA A 59 -18.01 -6.76 -9.96
N TYR A 60 -16.88 -6.04 -9.97
CA TYR A 60 -16.62 -4.94 -9.05
C TYR A 60 -16.39 -3.62 -9.80
N GLU A 61 -16.88 -2.52 -9.24
CA GLU A 61 -16.56 -1.16 -9.67
C GLU A 61 -15.81 -0.44 -8.56
N VAL A 62 -14.67 0.18 -8.88
CA VAL A 62 -13.78 0.85 -7.93
C VAL A 62 -14.00 2.36 -7.99
N HIS A 63 -14.34 2.97 -6.85
CA HIS A 63 -14.64 4.38 -6.72
C HIS A 63 -13.93 5.02 -5.54
N ALA A 64 -13.51 6.27 -5.69
CA ALA A 64 -13.19 7.12 -4.55
C ALA A 64 -14.48 7.62 -3.89
N ASN A 65 -14.49 7.80 -2.57
CA ASN A 65 -15.68 8.30 -1.87
C ASN A 65 -15.88 9.82 -1.97
N GLY A 66 -14.97 10.55 -2.63
CA GLY A 66 -15.04 12.01 -2.80
C GLY A 66 -14.81 12.83 -1.52
N THR A 67 -14.36 12.19 -0.43
CA THR A 67 -14.09 12.87 0.85
C THR A 67 -12.66 12.60 1.29
N ALA A 68 -11.86 13.65 1.35
CA ALA A 68 -10.50 13.55 1.90
C ALA A 68 -10.54 13.27 3.40
N MET A 69 -9.75 12.29 3.85
CA MET A 69 -9.68 11.95 5.27
C MET A 69 -8.29 11.47 5.68
N THR A 70 -7.96 11.69 6.95
CA THR A 70 -6.74 11.13 7.55
C THR A 70 -6.82 9.61 7.59
N GLN A 71 -5.66 8.94 7.62
CA GLN A 71 -5.59 7.47 7.72
C GLN A 71 -6.36 6.96 8.95
N GLY A 72 -6.17 7.61 10.12
CA GLY A 72 -6.85 7.22 11.35
C GLY A 72 -8.37 7.39 11.29
N ARG A 73 -8.88 8.40 10.56
CA ARG A 73 -10.31 8.55 10.31
C ARG A 73 -10.82 7.44 9.40
N GLY A 74 -10.16 7.18 8.28
CA GLY A 74 -10.54 6.13 7.35
C GLY A 74 -10.61 4.75 8.00
N LEU A 75 -9.63 4.40 8.85
CA LEU A 75 -9.64 3.15 9.61
C LEU A 75 -10.86 3.04 10.54
N ARG A 76 -11.21 4.09 11.27
CA ARG A 76 -12.40 4.10 12.12
C ARG A 76 -13.70 4.01 11.33
N GLU A 77 -13.81 4.73 10.22
CA GLU A 77 -14.99 4.66 9.34
C GLU A 77 -15.19 3.25 8.79
N LEU A 78 -14.08 2.59 8.41
CA LEU A 78 -14.08 1.21 7.91
C LEU A 78 -14.50 0.20 8.99
N GLU A 79 -13.99 0.37 10.21
CA GLU A 79 -14.32 -0.47 11.38
C GLU A 79 -15.80 -0.39 11.75
N PHE A 80 -16.31 0.83 11.90
CA PHE A 80 -17.69 1.04 12.33
C PHE A 80 -18.71 0.92 11.20
N GLY A 81 -18.27 0.90 9.93
CA GLY A 81 -19.14 0.85 8.76
C GLY A 81 -20.11 2.04 8.67
N ARG A 82 -19.71 3.19 9.20
CA ARG A 82 -20.52 4.42 9.19
C ARG A 82 -20.27 5.31 7.99
N GLY A 83 -19.12 5.11 7.33
CA GLY A 83 -18.74 5.83 6.13
C GLY A 83 -19.12 5.09 4.87
N ASP A 84 -18.99 5.79 3.74
CA ASP A 84 -19.26 5.26 2.41
C ASP A 84 -18.09 4.41 1.86
N ILE A 85 -17.09 4.08 2.72
CA ILE A 85 -15.93 3.29 2.33
C ILE A 85 -16.06 1.85 2.83
N ASN A 86 -15.56 0.89 2.05
CA ASN A 86 -15.52 -0.52 2.42
C ASN A 86 -14.11 -1.14 2.30
N LEU A 87 -13.14 -0.38 1.78
CA LEU A 87 -11.76 -0.78 1.62
C LEU A 87 -10.82 0.42 1.84
N LEU A 88 -9.66 0.17 2.42
CA LEU A 88 -8.50 1.05 2.36
C LEU A 88 -7.21 0.21 2.37
N TRP A 89 -6.07 0.84 2.08
CA TRP A 89 -4.75 0.23 2.25
C TRP A 89 -3.95 0.97 3.30
N SER A 90 -3.21 0.20 4.08
CA SER A 90 -2.40 0.75 5.17
C SER A 90 -1.37 -0.24 5.67
N MET A 91 -0.31 0.26 6.30
CA MET A 91 0.61 -0.57 7.08
C MET A 91 -0.16 -1.32 8.16
N THR A 92 0.12 -2.61 8.31
CA THR A 92 -0.55 -3.42 9.32
C THR A 92 -0.10 -3.11 10.75
N SER A 93 -1.00 -3.40 11.70
CA SER A 93 -0.72 -3.51 13.13
C SER A 93 -1.68 -4.52 13.77
N ARG A 94 -1.30 -5.02 14.95
CA ARG A 94 -2.17 -5.94 15.72
C ARG A 94 -3.56 -5.37 15.97
N GLU A 95 -3.65 -4.08 16.24
CA GLU A 95 -4.92 -3.38 16.47
C GLU A 95 -5.79 -3.40 15.21
N ARG A 96 -5.22 -3.05 14.06
CA ARG A 96 -5.93 -3.00 12.78
C ARG A 96 -6.44 -4.37 12.35
N GLU A 97 -5.60 -5.41 12.49
CA GLU A 97 -5.97 -6.79 12.15
C GLU A 97 -7.01 -7.42 13.11
N ARG A 98 -7.17 -6.86 14.31
CA ARG A 98 -8.20 -7.30 15.26
C ARG A 98 -9.59 -6.84 14.89
N THR A 99 -9.70 -5.65 14.28
CA THR A 99 -10.99 -4.98 14.03
C THR A 99 -11.41 -4.99 12.56
N LEU A 100 -10.47 -5.22 11.64
CA LEU A 100 -10.69 -5.19 10.19
C LEU A 100 -10.28 -6.51 9.54
N LEU A 101 -10.83 -6.78 8.36
CA LEU A 101 -10.44 -7.93 7.54
C LEU A 101 -9.17 -7.57 6.75
N ALA A 102 -8.03 -8.12 7.16
CA ALA A 102 -6.75 -7.91 6.50
C ALA A 102 -6.54 -8.93 5.37
N VAL A 103 -6.29 -8.46 4.15
CA VAL A 103 -5.80 -9.28 3.04
C VAL A 103 -4.29 -9.38 3.16
N ARG A 104 -3.79 -10.46 3.78
CA ARG A 104 -2.38 -10.61 4.22
C ARG A 104 -1.40 -10.91 3.09
N ILE A 105 -1.41 -10.06 2.06
CA ILE A 105 -0.41 -10.03 0.99
C ILE A 105 0.17 -8.62 0.96
N PRO A 106 1.49 -8.44 1.23
CA PRO A 106 2.11 -7.11 1.21
C PRO A 106 2.03 -6.48 -0.18
N LEU A 107 1.16 -5.48 -0.33
CA LEU A 107 0.81 -4.88 -1.63
C LEU A 107 2.01 -4.28 -2.36
N ASP A 108 2.96 -3.73 -1.61
CA ASP A 108 4.17 -3.06 -2.11
C ASP A 108 5.43 -3.92 -1.94
N ARG A 109 5.28 -5.22 -1.70
CA ARG A 109 6.38 -6.15 -1.45
C ARG A 109 7.32 -5.67 -0.33
N GLY A 110 6.81 -4.89 0.62
CA GLY A 110 7.53 -4.39 1.80
C GLY A 110 8.43 -3.18 1.57
N ILE A 111 8.43 -2.57 0.38
CA ILE A 111 9.27 -1.39 0.12
C ILE A 111 8.78 -0.12 0.84
N LEU A 112 7.56 -0.11 1.37
CA LEU A 112 7.12 0.95 2.28
C LEU A 112 8.05 1.09 3.48
N GLY A 113 8.63 0.00 3.96
CA GLY A 113 9.60 -0.03 5.05
C GLY A 113 11.05 0.28 4.66
N TRP A 114 11.31 0.62 3.41
CA TRP A 114 12.60 1.11 2.96
C TRP A 114 12.61 2.63 3.07
N ARG A 115 13.28 3.14 4.11
CA ARG A 115 13.22 4.55 4.47
C ARG A 115 14.53 5.25 4.15
N LEU A 116 14.48 6.20 3.22
CA LEU A 116 15.56 7.15 2.99
C LEU A 116 15.38 8.34 3.94
N LEU A 117 16.47 9.00 4.26
CA LEU A 117 16.43 10.09 5.22
C LEU A 117 16.38 11.43 4.47
N LEU A 118 15.27 12.14 4.60
CA LEU A 118 15.21 13.52 4.20
C LEU A 118 15.91 14.37 5.26
N VAL A 119 16.84 15.21 4.84
CA VAL A 119 17.71 16.03 5.69
C VAL A 119 17.80 17.45 5.12
N ARG A 120 18.33 18.41 5.89
CA ARG A 120 18.72 19.69 5.30
C ARG A 120 19.91 19.51 4.37
N ALA A 121 19.97 20.26 3.29
CA ALA A 121 21.12 20.19 2.37
C ALA A 121 22.46 20.49 3.07
N ALA A 122 22.45 21.41 4.04
CA ALA A 122 23.63 21.73 4.87
C ALA A 122 24.13 20.57 5.74
N ASP A 123 23.29 19.55 6.01
CA ASP A 123 23.66 18.39 6.84
C ASP A 123 24.11 17.17 6.02
N LEU A 124 24.17 17.25 4.70
CA LEU A 124 24.54 16.11 3.84
C LEU A 124 25.85 15.44 4.25
N GLU A 125 26.91 16.23 4.52
CA GLU A 125 28.20 15.70 4.95
C GLU A 125 28.13 15.01 6.32
N ARG A 126 27.33 15.55 7.26
CA ARG A 126 27.07 14.95 8.57
C ARG A 126 26.44 13.56 8.40
N PHE A 127 25.40 13.47 7.58
CA PHE A 127 24.70 12.20 7.32
C PHE A 127 25.52 11.24 6.44
N ALA A 128 26.39 11.76 5.58
CA ALA A 128 27.35 10.94 4.82
C ALA A 128 28.33 10.15 5.71
N ARG A 129 28.51 10.54 6.98
CA ARG A 129 29.38 9.89 7.96
C ARG A 129 28.64 8.91 8.88
N VAL A 130 27.31 8.86 8.85
CA VAL A 130 26.51 7.93 9.65
C VAL A 130 26.66 6.52 9.10
N ARG A 131 26.99 5.54 9.98
CA ARG A 131 27.22 4.13 9.64
C ARG A 131 26.50 3.16 10.58
N SER A 132 25.90 3.64 11.65
CA SER A 132 25.31 2.77 12.66
C SER A 132 24.06 3.38 13.30
N LEU A 133 23.24 2.52 13.90
CA LEU A 133 22.09 2.96 14.70
C LEU A 133 22.51 3.78 15.91
N ASP A 134 23.66 3.48 16.53
CA ASP A 134 24.16 4.25 17.67
C ASP A 134 24.47 5.71 17.32
N GLN A 135 24.90 5.95 16.09
CA GLN A 135 25.08 7.32 15.60
C GLN A 135 23.73 8.01 15.36
N LEU A 136 22.72 7.29 14.81
CA LEU A 136 21.38 7.83 14.62
C LEU A 136 20.65 8.07 15.95
N ARG A 137 20.92 7.30 17.00
CA ARG A 137 20.35 7.53 18.34
C ARG A 137 20.70 8.88 18.95
N ARG A 138 21.72 9.55 18.43
CA ARG A 138 22.12 10.91 18.84
C ARG A 138 21.39 12.00 18.04
N LEU A 139 20.55 11.61 17.08
CA LEU A 139 19.83 12.48 16.16
C LEU A 139 18.34 12.26 16.30
N GLN A 140 17.56 13.32 16.16
CA GLN A 140 16.11 13.26 16.31
C GLN A 140 15.45 13.05 14.97
N ALA A 141 14.73 11.93 14.81
CA ALA A 141 13.84 11.67 13.70
C ALA A 141 12.55 12.50 13.80
N GLY A 142 11.92 12.79 12.67
CA GLY A 142 10.55 13.32 12.62
C GLY A 142 9.56 12.27 12.15
N GLN A 143 8.34 12.24 12.76
CA GLN A 143 7.24 11.39 12.28
C GLN A 143 5.88 11.97 12.69
N MET A 144 4.81 11.56 12.00
CA MET A 144 3.45 11.85 12.46
C MET A 144 3.17 11.09 13.76
N HIS A 145 2.43 11.71 14.67
CA HIS A 145 2.15 11.13 15.98
C HIS A 145 1.35 9.82 15.94
N ASP A 146 0.54 9.63 14.89
CA ASP A 146 -0.36 8.48 14.68
C ASP A 146 0.15 7.46 13.65
N TRP A 147 1.37 7.67 13.10
CA TRP A 147 1.96 6.70 12.20
C TRP A 147 2.65 5.56 12.96
N PRO A 148 2.49 4.31 12.48
CA PRO A 148 3.19 3.15 13.06
C PRO A 148 4.71 3.33 13.15
N ASP A 149 5.29 4.05 12.19
CA ASP A 149 6.71 4.37 12.14
C ASP A 149 7.23 5.03 13.42
N THR A 150 6.41 5.84 14.09
CA THR A 150 6.77 6.47 15.35
C THR A 150 7.10 5.45 16.44
N GLU A 151 6.27 4.41 16.55
CA GLU A 151 6.51 3.32 17.50
C GLU A 151 7.70 2.45 17.08
N ILE A 152 7.81 2.13 15.79
CA ILE A 152 8.92 1.34 15.24
C ILE A 152 10.26 2.01 15.53
N LEU A 153 10.40 3.30 15.24
CA LEU A 153 11.65 4.04 15.48
C LEU A 153 11.99 4.09 16.98
N ARG A 154 11.01 4.39 17.83
CA ARG A 154 11.19 4.41 19.30
C ARG A 154 11.58 3.06 19.87
N HIS A 155 10.97 1.97 19.40
CA HIS A 155 11.32 0.60 19.78
C HIS A 155 12.81 0.29 19.52
N ASN A 156 13.35 0.82 18.43
CA ASN A 156 14.77 0.66 18.07
C ASN A 156 15.68 1.69 18.74
N GLY A 157 15.19 2.45 19.71
CA GLY A 157 15.94 3.43 20.48
C GLY A 157 16.24 4.73 19.74
N LEU A 158 15.56 5.01 18.64
CA LEU A 158 15.72 6.26 17.90
C LEU A 158 14.81 7.34 18.51
N PRO A 159 15.34 8.54 18.87
CA PRO A 159 14.52 9.65 19.35
C PRO A 159 13.58 10.15 18.24
N VAL A 160 12.29 10.37 18.56
CA VAL A 160 11.28 10.80 17.60
C VAL A 160 10.55 12.03 18.08
N GLY A 161 10.71 13.14 17.37
CA GLY A 161 9.86 14.32 17.44
C GLY A 161 8.63 14.13 16.55
N THR A 162 7.45 14.46 17.08
CA THR A 162 6.20 14.25 16.36
C THR A 162 5.47 15.55 16.02
N ALA A 163 4.67 15.49 14.95
CA ALA A 163 3.73 16.53 14.58
C ALA A 163 2.33 15.93 14.36
N SER A 164 1.29 16.78 14.47
CA SER A 164 -0.10 16.43 14.18
C SER A 164 -0.53 16.80 12.75
N MET A 165 0.32 17.46 12.01
CA MET A 165 0.10 17.85 10.61
C MET A 165 1.33 17.50 9.79
N TYR A 166 1.10 16.88 8.66
CA TYR A 166 2.16 16.37 7.78
C TYR A 166 3.16 17.44 7.32
N GLU A 167 2.67 18.57 6.84
CA GLU A 167 3.51 19.66 6.32
C GLU A 167 4.42 20.28 7.40
N LYS A 168 4.01 20.20 8.67
CA LYS A 168 4.82 20.69 9.79
C LYS A 168 6.13 19.92 9.96
N LEU A 169 6.18 18.64 9.57
CA LEU A 169 7.41 17.85 9.67
C LEU A 169 8.53 18.42 8.79
N PHE A 170 8.21 18.83 7.57
CA PHE A 170 9.18 19.48 6.68
C PHE A 170 9.66 20.83 7.24
N GLN A 171 8.75 21.60 7.83
CA GLN A 171 9.12 22.86 8.50
C GLN A 171 9.97 22.62 9.77
N MET A 172 9.66 21.56 10.54
CA MET A 172 10.46 21.18 11.72
C MET A 172 11.87 20.79 11.29
N LEU A 173 12.01 20.05 10.19
CA LEU A 173 13.30 19.69 9.63
C LEU A 173 14.09 20.94 9.20
N ALA A 174 13.51 21.83 8.40
CA ALA A 174 14.13 23.07 7.96
C ALA A 174 14.56 23.97 9.13
N ARG A 175 13.78 24.00 10.23
CA ARG A 175 14.05 24.79 11.44
C ARG A 175 14.89 24.08 12.50
N GLN A 176 15.53 22.96 12.16
CA GLN A 176 16.41 22.19 13.06
C GLN A 176 15.72 21.67 14.34
N ARG A 177 14.39 21.49 14.31
CA ARG A 177 13.65 20.87 15.41
C ARG A 177 13.70 19.36 15.39
N ILE A 178 14.01 18.80 14.25
CA ILE A 178 14.37 17.41 13.99
C ILE A 178 15.59 17.39 13.08
N ASP A 179 16.39 16.33 13.14
CA ASP A 179 17.61 16.20 12.35
C ASP A 179 17.37 15.54 11.00
N TYR A 180 16.41 14.60 10.95
CA TYR A 180 16.07 13.86 9.74
C TYR A 180 14.61 13.41 9.76
N PHE A 181 14.06 13.19 8.57
CA PHE A 181 12.70 12.70 8.38
C PHE A 181 12.76 11.43 7.51
N PRO A 182 12.61 10.21 8.10
CA PRO A 182 12.62 8.97 7.34
C PRO A 182 11.35 8.88 6.46
N ARG A 183 11.54 8.79 5.14
CA ARG A 183 10.45 8.68 4.18
C ARG A 183 10.60 7.42 3.33
N SER A 184 9.46 6.84 2.95
CA SER A 184 9.47 5.69 2.06
C SER A 184 10.11 6.03 0.71
N VAL A 185 10.80 5.05 0.13
CA VAL A 185 11.29 5.15 -1.26
C VAL A 185 10.17 5.48 -2.24
N MET A 186 8.92 5.15 -1.91
CA MET A 186 7.74 5.42 -2.74
C MET A 186 7.26 6.88 -2.67
N GLU A 187 7.74 7.67 -1.71
CA GLU A 187 7.21 9.01 -1.39
C GLU A 187 8.28 10.10 -1.52
N ILE A 188 9.53 9.78 -1.19
CA ILE A 188 10.57 10.76 -0.91
C ILE A 188 10.94 11.63 -2.12
N GLU A 189 10.88 11.12 -3.38
CA GLU A 189 11.16 11.92 -4.58
C GLU A 189 10.12 13.03 -4.77
N ASP A 190 8.83 12.70 -4.64
CA ASP A 190 7.74 13.68 -4.76
C ASP A 190 7.80 14.72 -3.66
N GLU A 191 8.12 14.31 -2.44
CA GLU A 191 8.31 15.20 -1.31
C GLU A 191 9.50 16.13 -1.51
N LEU A 192 10.61 15.60 -2.00
CA LEU A 192 11.78 16.41 -2.33
C LEU A 192 11.48 17.39 -3.47
N GLN A 193 10.72 16.96 -4.48
CA GLN A 193 10.30 17.85 -5.56
C GLN A 193 9.43 18.99 -5.04
N ARG A 194 8.52 18.72 -4.11
CA ARG A 194 7.58 19.68 -3.55
C ARG A 194 8.22 20.65 -2.55
N TYR A 195 9.02 20.12 -1.63
CA TYR A 195 9.54 20.87 -0.47
C TYR A 195 11.05 21.14 -0.55
N GLY A 196 11.80 20.37 -1.34
CA GLY A 196 13.26 20.38 -1.33
C GLY A 196 13.84 21.75 -1.63
N ARG A 197 13.41 22.35 -2.73
CA ARG A 197 13.94 23.69 -3.14
C ARG A 197 13.54 24.78 -2.17
N THR A 198 12.29 24.79 -1.71
CA THR A 198 11.76 25.88 -0.86
C THR A 198 12.32 25.83 0.57
N LEU A 199 12.60 24.63 1.07
CA LEU A 199 13.06 24.40 2.45
C LEU A 199 14.52 23.94 2.53
N ASP A 200 15.25 23.95 1.42
CA ASP A 200 16.65 23.51 1.31
C ASP A 200 16.87 22.09 1.86
N LEU A 201 16.06 21.16 1.37
CA LEU A 201 16.10 19.75 1.80
C LEU A 201 16.75 18.88 0.72
N ALA A 202 17.35 17.77 1.16
CA ALA A 202 17.98 16.79 0.31
C ALA A 202 17.81 15.36 0.87
N ILE A 203 18.03 14.35 0.04
CA ILE A 203 18.07 12.95 0.47
C ILE A 203 19.48 12.66 0.97
N ALA A 204 19.61 12.14 2.20
CA ALA A 204 20.90 11.72 2.73
C ALA A 204 21.54 10.65 1.84
N PRO A 205 22.86 10.78 1.54
CA PRO A 205 23.53 9.82 0.70
C PRO A 205 23.69 8.46 1.41
N ARG A 206 23.76 7.38 0.62
CA ARG A 206 24.19 6.05 1.03
C ARG A 206 23.36 5.30 2.06
N LEU A 207 22.71 5.97 3.01
CA LEU A 207 22.01 5.32 4.11
C LEU A 207 20.54 5.04 3.79
N MET A 208 20.07 3.87 4.24
CA MET A 208 18.68 3.47 4.24
C MET A 208 18.33 2.75 5.54
N LEU A 209 17.24 3.12 6.21
CA LEU A 209 16.63 2.30 7.25
C LEU A 209 15.73 1.27 6.59
N ARG A 210 15.72 0.05 7.12
CA ARG A 210 14.85 -1.02 6.64
C ARG A 210 14.20 -1.75 7.81
N TYR A 211 12.91 -1.83 7.79
CA TYR A 211 12.13 -2.69 8.68
C TYR A 211 11.01 -3.37 7.90
N PRO A 212 10.65 -4.61 8.24
CA PRO A 212 9.58 -5.30 7.56
C PRO A 212 8.28 -4.53 7.79
N THR A 213 7.60 -4.15 6.69
CA THR A 213 6.29 -3.53 6.71
C THR A 213 5.37 -4.32 5.81
N ALA A 214 4.20 -4.64 6.29
CA ALA A 214 3.17 -5.22 5.47
C ALA A 214 2.08 -4.15 5.26
N ASN A 215 1.99 -3.62 4.05
CA ASN A 215 0.92 -2.76 3.62
C ASN A 215 -0.17 -3.65 3.03
N TYR A 216 -1.36 -3.67 3.63
CA TYR A 216 -2.46 -4.54 3.25
C TYR A 216 -3.67 -3.76 2.76
N PHE A 217 -4.49 -4.40 1.94
CA PHE A 217 -5.89 -4.03 1.87
C PHE A 217 -6.58 -4.44 3.18
N PHE A 218 -7.22 -3.47 3.80
CA PHE A 218 -8.14 -3.68 4.90
C PHE A 218 -9.56 -3.49 4.40
N VAL A 219 -10.40 -4.46 4.67
CA VAL A 219 -11.80 -4.46 4.27
C VAL A 219 -12.67 -4.38 5.52
N SER A 220 -13.77 -3.65 5.44
CA SER A 220 -14.75 -3.60 6.53
C SER A 220 -15.29 -4.99 6.83
N PRO A 221 -15.46 -5.37 8.12
CA PRO A 221 -16.04 -6.66 8.52
C PRO A 221 -17.41 -6.96 7.91
N ARG A 222 -18.08 -5.95 7.39
CA ARG A 222 -19.39 -6.08 6.70
C ARG A 222 -19.29 -6.63 5.27
N PHE A 223 -18.06 -6.71 4.72
CA PHE A 223 -17.82 -7.15 3.33
C PHE A 223 -16.83 -8.33 3.27
N PRO A 224 -17.13 -9.47 3.94
CA PRO A 224 -16.21 -10.59 3.98
C PRO A 224 -15.94 -11.22 2.61
N GLN A 225 -16.93 -11.20 1.70
CA GLN A 225 -16.75 -11.70 0.35
C GLN A 225 -15.74 -10.87 -0.45
N LEU A 226 -15.75 -9.55 -0.30
CA LEU A 226 -14.74 -8.68 -0.93
C LEU A 226 -13.32 -9.00 -0.43
N ALA A 227 -13.17 -9.22 0.87
CA ALA A 227 -11.86 -9.58 1.44
C ALA A 227 -11.34 -10.92 0.89
N GLU A 228 -12.22 -11.91 0.76
CA GLU A 228 -11.88 -13.23 0.20
C GLU A 228 -11.57 -13.16 -1.29
N ASP A 229 -12.36 -12.44 -2.08
CA ASP A 229 -12.13 -12.26 -3.52
C ASP A 229 -10.80 -11.55 -3.78
N LEU A 230 -10.47 -10.52 -2.99
CA LEU A 230 -9.16 -9.86 -3.06
C LEU A 230 -8.01 -10.80 -2.70
N ARG A 231 -8.18 -11.61 -1.66
CA ARG A 231 -7.18 -12.59 -1.25
C ARG A 231 -6.91 -13.60 -2.35
N LEU A 232 -7.95 -14.21 -2.91
CA LEU A 232 -7.85 -15.20 -3.98
C LEU A 232 -7.24 -14.60 -5.24
N GLY A 233 -7.66 -13.40 -5.62
CA GLY A 233 -7.15 -12.70 -6.80
C GLY A 233 -5.67 -12.35 -6.65
N LEU A 234 -5.22 -11.86 -5.48
CA LEU A 234 -3.81 -11.59 -5.24
C LEU A 234 -2.97 -12.86 -5.17
N GLU A 235 -3.46 -13.94 -4.55
CA GLU A 235 -2.75 -15.23 -4.54
C GLU A 235 -2.52 -15.75 -5.95
N LYS A 236 -3.54 -15.66 -6.82
CA LYS A 236 -3.42 -16.03 -8.21
C LYS A 236 -2.42 -15.14 -8.95
N ALA A 237 -2.50 -13.82 -8.76
CA ALA A 237 -1.58 -12.87 -9.37
C ALA A 237 -0.12 -13.10 -8.95
N VAL A 238 0.11 -13.49 -7.68
CA VAL A 238 1.43 -13.88 -7.17
C VAL A 238 1.92 -15.16 -7.85
N ALA A 239 1.06 -16.19 -7.92
CA ALA A 239 1.40 -17.46 -8.55
C ALA A 239 1.74 -17.33 -10.05
N GLU A 240 0.99 -16.49 -10.76
CA GLU A 240 1.19 -16.18 -12.19
C GLU A 240 2.29 -15.14 -12.45
N ARG A 241 2.90 -14.59 -11.41
CA ARG A 241 3.90 -13.51 -11.45
C ARG A 241 3.42 -12.18 -12.05
N SER A 242 2.13 -12.01 -12.29
CA SER A 242 1.57 -10.74 -12.75
C SER A 242 1.66 -9.63 -11.69
N PHE A 243 1.58 -9.99 -10.41
CA PHE A 243 1.81 -9.08 -9.29
C PHE A 243 3.26 -8.54 -9.27
N GLN A 244 4.25 -9.42 -9.44
CA GLN A 244 5.67 -9.02 -9.51
C GLN A 244 5.96 -8.18 -10.76
N ALA A 245 5.35 -8.52 -11.90
CA ALA A 245 5.49 -7.74 -13.13
C ALA A 245 4.92 -6.32 -12.97
N LEU A 246 3.74 -6.17 -12.35
CA LEU A 246 3.13 -4.87 -12.05
C LEU A 246 4.01 -4.06 -11.10
N PHE A 247 4.53 -4.67 -10.04
CA PHE A 247 5.48 -4.04 -9.13
C PHE A 247 6.72 -3.52 -9.86
N ALA A 248 7.33 -4.34 -10.71
CA ALA A 248 8.51 -3.95 -11.48
C ALA A 248 8.20 -2.82 -12.46
N GLN A 249 7.03 -2.81 -13.09
CA GLN A 249 6.58 -1.76 -13.98
C GLN A 249 6.53 -0.39 -13.27
N HIS A 250 6.01 -0.34 -12.05
CA HIS A 250 5.88 0.91 -11.30
C HIS A 250 7.18 1.37 -10.64
N PHE A 251 7.98 0.45 -10.09
CA PHE A 251 9.06 0.81 -9.18
C PHE A 251 10.48 0.62 -9.71
N ARG A 252 10.69 -0.08 -10.86
CA ARG A 252 12.05 -0.33 -11.37
C ARG A 252 12.83 0.95 -11.58
N ALA A 253 12.29 1.90 -12.31
CA ALA A 253 12.97 3.16 -12.60
C ALA A 253 13.22 3.99 -11.33
N LEU A 254 12.24 4.03 -10.41
CA LEU A 254 12.34 4.73 -9.14
C LEU A 254 13.47 4.16 -8.26
N LEU A 255 13.48 2.85 -8.04
CA LEU A 255 14.49 2.20 -7.18
C LEU A 255 15.90 2.30 -7.78
N GLN A 256 16.02 2.33 -9.12
CA GLN A 256 17.28 2.58 -9.80
C GLN A 256 17.77 4.03 -9.60
N ARG A 257 16.87 5.04 -9.78
CA ARG A 257 17.24 6.46 -9.55
C ARG A 257 17.66 6.72 -8.10
N LEU A 258 17.01 6.08 -7.14
CA LEU A 258 17.33 6.18 -5.71
C LEU A 258 18.57 5.37 -5.32
N ASP A 259 19.18 4.65 -6.26
CA ASP A 259 20.39 3.84 -6.06
C ASP A 259 20.27 2.83 -4.90
N ILE A 260 19.10 2.18 -4.80
CA ILE A 260 18.74 1.30 -3.68
C ILE A 260 19.74 0.16 -3.48
N PRO A 261 20.22 -0.56 -4.55
CA PRO A 261 21.14 -1.69 -4.36
C PRO A 261 22.50 -1.32 -3.73
N HIS A 262 22.91 -0.07 -3.82
CA HIS A 262 24.22 0.40 -3.30
C HIS A 262 24.11 1.13 -1.95
N ARG A 263 22.91 1.16 -1.34
CA ARG A 263 22.75 1.83 -0.04
C ARG A 263 23.16 0.94 1.12
N GLU A 264 23.75 1.55 2.12
CA GLU A 264 24.04 0.91 3.41
C GLU A 264 22.73 0.77 4.19
N VAL A 265 22.33 -0.48 4.48
CA VAL A 265 21.05 -0.79 5.11
C VAL A 265 21.24 -0.93 6.63
N LEU A 266 20.61 -0.07 7.40
CA LEU A 266 20.44 -0.25 8.84
C LEU A 266 19.09 -0.90 9.10
N LYS A 267 19.11 -2.16 9.59
CA LYS A 267 17.91 -2.94 9.88
C LYS A 267 17.32 -2.54 11.22
N LEU A 268 16.00 -2.40 11.25
CA LEU A 268 15.20 -2.15 12.44
C LEU A 268 14.19 -3.28 12.63
N ASP A 269 13.84 -3.56 13.88
CA ASP A 269 12.75 -4.46 14.21
C ASP A 269 11.41 -3.74 14.16
N ASN A 270 10.36 -4.44 13.73
CA ASN A 270 9.00 -3.92 13.75
C ASN A 270 8.15 -4.68 14.80
N PRO A 271 7.87 -4.07 15.97
CA PRO A 271 7.12 -4.72 17.05
C PRO A 271 5.62 -4.83 16.76
N LEU A 272 5.13 -4.17 15.73
CA LEU A 272 3.69 -4.07 15.41
C LEU A 272 3.19 -5.24 14.56
N LEU A 273 4.10 -6.03 13.99
CA LEU A 273 3.72 -7.17 13.16
C LEU A 273 3.00 -8.24 13.97
N THR A 274 2.03 -8.88 13.33
CA THR A 274 1.34 -10.05 13.87
C THR A 274 2.10 -11.34 13.53
N PRO A 275 1.88 -12.43 14.29
CA PRO A 275 2.43 -13.75 13.94
C PRO A 275 1.98 -14.23 12.56
N GLU A 276 0.83 -13.77 12.09
CA GLU A 276 0.22 -14.10 10.80
C GLU A 276 0.85 -13.35 9.63
N THR A 277 1.71 -12.36 9.89
CA THR A 277 2.43 -11.65 8.84
C THR A 277 3.31 -12.64 8.05
N PRO A 278 3.16 -12.76 6.72
CA PRO A 278 3.75 -13.83 5.93
C PRO A 278 5.24 -13.59 5.65
N LEU A 279 6.07 -13.40 6.68
CA LEU A 279 7.51 -13.12 6.56
C LEU A 279 8.30 -14.27 5.91
N GLN A 280 7.78 -15.49 5.99
CA GLN A 280 8.42 -16.70 5.42
C GLN A 280 8.09 -16.90 3.93
N ARG A 281 7.14 -16.13 3.39
CA ARG A 281 6.77 -16.17 1.98
C ARG A 281 7.64 -15.19 1.19
N HIS A 282 8.87 -15.60 0.90
CA HIS A 282 9.88 -14.73 0.30
C HIS A 282 9.47 -14.11 -1.05
N GLU A 283 8.59 -14.80 -1.80
CA GLU A 283 8.04 -14.30 -3.06
C GLU A 283 7.19 -13.02 -2.90
N LEU A 284 6.72 -12.75 -1.69
CA LEU A 284 5.92 -11.56 -1.37
C LEU A 284 6.78 -10.33 -1.00
N TRP A 285 8.08 -10.51 -0.80
CA TRP A 285 8.95 -9.44 -0.31
C TRP A 285 10.03 -9.11 -1.33
N ALA A 286 10.28 -7.82 -1.50
CA ALA A 286 11.43 -7.37 -2.28
C ALA A 286 12.71 -7.37 -1.43
N ASP A 287 13.83 -7.63 -2.07
CA ASP A 287 15.15 -7.51 -1.44
C ASP A 287 15.90 -6.28 -2.00
N PRO A 288 16.53 -5.43 -1.18
CA PRO A 288 17.25 -4.27 -1.67
C PRO A 288 18.36 -4.58 -2.68
N GLY A 289 19.03 -5.71 -2.53
CA GLY A 289 20.09 -6.14 -3.46
C GLY A 289 19.57 -6.65 -4.81
N ASN A 290 18.33 -7.16 -4.82
CA ASN A 290 17.62 -7.62 -6.03
C ASN A 290 16.11 -7.44 -5.88
N PRO A 291 15.59 -6.22 -6.12
CA PRO A 291 14.19 -5.90 -5.83
C PRO A 291 13.15 -6.57 -6.73
N PHE A 292 13.54 -7.18 -7.86
CA PHE A 292 12.66 -7.64 -8.93
C PHE A 292 12.69 -9.13 -9.17
#